data_5a619bc43479f345f094aa9e1140cc51
#
_entry.id   5a619bc43479f345f094aa9e1140cc51
#
_cell.length_a   1.000
_cell.length_b   1.000
_cell.length_c   1.000
_cell.angle_alpha   90.00
_cell.angle_beta   90.00
_cell.angle_gamma   90.00
#
_symmetry.space_group_name_H-M   'P 1'
#
loop_
_entity.id
_entity.type
_entity.pdbx_description
1 polymer ?
#
loop_
_entity_poly.entity_id
_entity_poly.type
_entity_poly.pdbx_seq_one_letter_code
_entity_poly.pdbx_strand_id
1 'polypeptide(L)'
;MKQVQKVAMICVVAAALASLVGCATTIPEADRLTTVDALDLDRYLGSWYEIARYQHGFEKNLVGAKADYSLRDDGRIQVVNSGLKKTLDGKLTSVKAVAWRPDEAQPGRLKVKFFGLFTSDYLVFGLDEQHYQWALVGNDSRDYLWFLSRTPFVSDELLSTMKQLAREQGYDLENLFLVPQKER
;
A
#
# COMPACT_ATOMS: atom_id res chain seq x y z
N MET A 1 31.56 54.71 2.30
CA MET A 1 31.61 53.62 1.29
C MET A 1 31.53 52.19 1.88
N LYS A 2 31.89 51.93 3.15
CA LYS A 2 31.85 50.53 3.71
C LYS A 2 30.49 50.11 4.27
N GLN A 3 29.52 50.98 4.46
CA GLN A 3 28.20 50.65 5.00
C GLN A 3 27.17 50.25 3.91
N VAL A 4 27.32 50.75 2.69
CA VAL A 4 26.40 50.43 1.58
C VAL A 4 26.62 49.01 1.03
N GLN A 5 27.86 48.49 1.13
CA GLN A 5 28.17 47.13 0.71
C GLN A 5 27.60 46.02 1.63
N LYS A 6 27.40 46.33 2.93
CA LYS A 6 26.84 45.35 3.88
C LYS A 6 25.33 45.13 3.73
N VAL A 7 24.60 46.16 3.30
CA VAL A 7 23.16 46.09 3.10
C VAL A 7 22.82 45.32 1.81
N ALA A 8 23.62 45.48 0.76
CA ALA A 8 23.43 44.74 -0.50
C ALA A 8 23.67 43.24 -0.39
N MET A 9 24.57 42.82 0.53
CA MET A 9 24.88 41.40 0.70
C MET A 9 23.84 40.63 1.54
N ILE A 10 23.08 41.33 2.40
CA ILE A 10 22.01 40.74 3.21
C ILE A 10 20.75 40.49 2.37
N CYS A 11 20.46 41.32 1.37
CA CYS A 11 19.31 41.15 0.48
C CYS A 11 19.48 40.00 -0.53
N VAL A 12 20.71 39.64 -0.93
CA VAL A 12 20.98 38.56 -1.88
C VAL A 12 20.88 37.17 -1.21
N VAL A 13 21.19 37.06 0.09
CA VAL A 13 21.08 35.79 0.83
C VAL A 13 19.63 35.48 1.20
N ALA A 14 18.77 36.49 1.39
CA ALA A 14 17.35 36.28 1.66
C ALA A 14 16.54 35.80 0.42
N ALA A 15 16.99 36.13 -0.80
CA ALA A 15 16.34 35.71 -2.04
C ALA A 15 16.67 34.24 -2.47
N ALA A 16 17.76 33.66 -1.96
CA ALA A 16 18.20 32.32 -2.31
C ALA A 16 17.56 31.21 -1.44
N LEU A 17 16.85 31.57 -0.36
CA LEU A 17 16.19 30.61 0.55
C LEU A 17 14.71 30.35 0.22
N ALA A 18 14.15 31.00 -0.79
CA ALA A 18 12.73 30.88 -1.16
C ALA A 18 12.45 29.85 -2.27
N SER A 19 13.44 29.07 -2.73
CA SER A 19 13.30 28.18 -3.90
C SER A 19 13.36 26.68 -3.58
N LEU A 20 13.23 26.27 -2.31
CA LEU A 20 13.14 24.86 -1.93
C LEU A 20 11.75 24.52 -1.36
N VAL A 21 10.70 25.08 -1.93
CA VAL A 21 9.37 24.46 -1.85
C VAL A 21 9.42 23.30 -2.85
N GLY A 22 9.85 22.14 -2.39
CA GLY A 22 9.69 20.91 -3.16
C GLY A 22 8.23 20.81 -3.56
N CYS A 23 7.93 20.89 -4.86
CA CYS A 23 6.64 20.51 -5.41
C CYS A 23 6.41 19.05 -5.01
N ALA A 24 5.70 18.81 -3.91
CA ALA A 24 4.99 17.56 -3.74
C ALA A 24 3.99 17.53 -4.91
N THR A 25 4.28 16.77 -5.96
CA THR A 25 3.37 16.56 -7.08
C THR A 25 2.14 15.87 -6.51
N THR A 26 1.09 16.64 -6.25
CA THR A 26 -0.20 16.10 -5.86
C THR A 26 -0.80 15.43 -7.09
N ILE A 27 -1.14 14.15 -6.97
CA ILE A 27 -1.84 13.41 -8.04
C ILE A 27 -3.21 14.10 -8.24
N PRO A 28 -3.55 14.52 -9.47
CA PRO A 28 -4.85 15.10 -9.77
C PRO A 28 -5.97 14.14 -9.36
N GLU A 29 -7.11 14.66 -8.95
CA GLU A 29 -8.23 13.83 -8.48
C GLU A 29 -8.73 12.86 -9.56
N ALA A 30 -8.74 13.28 -10.83
CA ALA A 30 -9.11 12.44 -11.96
C ALA A 30 -8.17 11.25 -12.19
N ASP A 31 -6.92 11.35 -11.71
CA ASP A 31 -5.90 10.30 -11.85
C ASP A 31 -5.79 9.42 -10.60
N ARG A 32 -6.57 9.71 -9.56
CA ARG A 32 -6.58 8.90 -8.33
C ARG A 32 -7.20 7.54 -8.57
N LEU A 33 -6.73 6.57 -7.77
CA LEU A 33 -7.32 5.24 -7.75
C LEU A 33 -8.77 5.31 -7.24
N THR A 34 -9.71 4.75 -7.99
CA THR A 34 -11.09 4.60 -7.55
C THR A 34 -11.14 3.48 -6.51
N THR A 35 -11.52 3.79 -5.29
CA THR A 35 -11.61 2.83 -4.18
C THR A 35 -13.04 2.31 -4.03
N VAL A 36 -13.18 1.22 -3.28
CA VAL A 36 -14.51 0.68 -2.91
C VAL A 36 -15.31 1.70 -2.11
N ASP A 37 -16.63 1.74 -2.35
CA ASP A 37 -17.57 2.66 -1.70
C ASP A 37 -17.97 2.22 -0.28
N ALA A 38 -17.70 0.95 0.07
CA ALA A 38 -17.94 0.39 1.38
C ALA A 38 -16.79 -0.53 1.80
N LEU A 39 -16.36 -0.41 3.05
CA LEU A 39 -15.37 -1.30 3.66
C LEU A 39 -15.69 -1.47 5.15
N ASP A 40 -16.25 -2.62 5.48
CA ASP A 40 -16.44 -3.06 6.86
C ASP A 40 -15.10 -3.57 7.41
N LEU A 41 -14.51 -2.81 8.32
CA LEU A 41 -13.19 -3.13 8.87
C LEU A 41 -13.23 -4.41 9.70
N ASP A 42 -14.31 -4.70 10.44
CA ASP A 42 -14.41 -5.92 11.25
C ASP A 42 -14.39 -7.17 10.37
N ARG A 43 -15.07 -7.13 9.23
CA ARG A 43 -15.03 -8.20 8.23
C ARG A 43 -13.69 -8.29 7.51
N TYR A 44 -12.97 -7.15 7.39
CA TYR A 44 -11.66 -7.09 6.74
C TYR A 44 -10.53 -7.64 7.62
N LEU A 45 -10.71 -7.69 8.96
CA LEU A 45 -9.74 -8.27 9.91
C LEU A 45 -9.44 -9.75 9.59
N GLY A 46 -8.42 -10.29 10.25
CA GLY A 46 -7.96 -11.67 10.10
C GLY A 46 -6.84 -11.81 9.06
N SER A 47 -6.67 -13.02 8.54
CA SER A 47 -5.55 -13.37 7.65
C SER A 47 -5.90 -13.19 6.18
N TRP A 48 -4.95 -12.66 5.43
CA TRP A 48 -4.99 -12.53 3.98
C TRP A 48 -3.68 -13.06 3.37
N TYR A 49 -3.77 -13.98 2.44
CA TYR A 49 -2.65 -14.47 1.65
C TYR A 49 -2.38 -13.54 0.48
N GLU A 50 -1.12 -13.24 0.20
CA GLU A 50 -0.72 -12.51 -1.01
C GLU A 50 -0.68 -13.49 -2.19
N ILE A 51 -1.63 -13.37 -3.12
CA ILE A 51 -1.69 -14.21 -4.34
C ILE A 51 -0.75 -13.66 -5.41
N ALA A 52 -0.72 -12.34 -5.54
CA ALA A 52 0.18 -11.64 -6.46
C ALA A 52 0.51 -10.25 -5.90
N ARG A 53 1.66 -9.69 -6.33
CA ARG A 53 2.05 -8.33 -5.99
C ARG A 53 3.06 -7.75 -6.98
N TYR A 54 3.26 -6.43 -6.93
CA TYR A 54 4.50 -5.86 -7.41
C TYR A 54 5.63 -6.15 -6.43
N GLN A 55 6.83 -6.43 -6.96
CA GLN A 55 8.00 -6.72 -6.11
C GLN A 55 8.66 -5.42 -5.63
N HIS A 56 8.63 -5.19 -4.32
CA HIS A 56 9.33 -4.08 -3.67
C HIS A 56 10.55 -4.58 -2.89
N GLY A 57 11.49 -3.67 -2.65
CA GLY A 57 12.76 -4.02 -1.99
C GLY A 57 12.60 -4.72 -0.63
N PHE A 58 11.57 -4.35 0.15
CA PHE A 58 11.30 -4.93 1.46
C PHE A 58 10.62 -6.31 1.42
N GLU A 59 9.99 -6.68 0.28
CA GLU A 59 9.33 -7.98 0.07
C GLU A 59 10.05 -8.84 -0.99
N LYS A 60 11.13 -8.32 -1.55
CA LYS A 60 11.92 -9.05 -2.54
C LYS A 60 12.38 -10.39 -1.97
N ASN A 61 12.14 -11.47 -2.71
CA ASN A 61 12.45 -12.84 -2.32
C ASN A 61 11.61 -13.38 -1.13
N LEU A 62 10.45 -12.80 -0.82
CA LEU A 62 9.48 -13.43 0.08
C LEU A 62 8.48 -14.26 -0.70
N VAL A 63 8.23 -15.48 -0.22
CA VAL A 63 7.18 -16.40 -0.68
C VAL A 63 6.34 -16.85 0.51
N GLY A 64 5.21 -17.50 0.28
CA GLY A 64 4.29 -17.85 1.36
C GLY A 64 3.85 -16.61 2.16
N ALA A 65 3.75 -15.47 1.48
CA ALA A 65 3.50 -14.19 2.12
C ALA A 65 2.04 -14.04 2.51
N LYS A 66 1.81 -13.46 3.69
CA LYS A 66 0.48 -13.15 4.21
C LYS A 66 0.50 -11.93 5.11
N ALA A 67 -0.65 -11.28 5.25
CA ALA A 67 -0.91 -10.20 6.18
C ALA A 67 -1.98 -10.63 7.20
N ASP A 68 -1.72 -10.44 8.48
CA ASP A 68 -2.66 -10.64 9.56
C ASP A 68 -3.08 -9.29 10.14
N TYR A 69 -4.39 -9.01 10.14
CA TYR A 69 -4.98 -7.76 10.61
C TYR A 69 -5.76 -8.01 11.91
N SER A 70 -5.52 -7.20 12.92
CA SER A 70 -6.25 -7.26 14.19
C SER A 70 -6.57 -5.88 14.73
N LEU A 71 -7.72 -5.74 15.38
CA LEU A 71 -8.12 -4.49 16.04
C LEU A 71 -7.23 -4.24 17.27
N ARG A 72 -6.81 -3.00 17.43
CA ARG A 72 -6.07 -2.49 18.59
C ARG A 72 -7.01 -1.76 19.56
N ASP A 73 -6.59 -1.62 20.81
CA ASP A 73 -7.35 -0.90 21.85
C ASP A 73 -7.56 0.59 21.50
N ASP A 74 -6.72 1.16 20.65
CA ASP A 74 -6.82 2.55 20.17
C ASP A 74 -7.72 2.71 18.92
N GLY A 75 -8.45 1.66 18.51
CA GLY A 75 -9.35 1.64 17.36
C GLY A 75 -8.65 1.53 16.01
N ARG A 76 -7.31 1.50 15.98
CA ARG A 76 -6.54 1.28 14.76
C ARG A 76 -6.31 -0.20 14.51
N ILE A 77 -5.79 -0.53 13.33
CA ILE A 77 -5.53 -1.91 12.92
C ILE A 77 -4.04 -2.21 13.06
N GLN A 78 -3.70 -3.25 13.84
CA GLN A 78 -2.38 -3.84 13.79
C GLN A 78 -2.27 -4.69 12.55
N VAL A 79 -1.24 -4.48 11.75
CA VAL A 79 -0.89 -5.30 10.57
C VAL A 79 0.40 -6.06 10.88
N VAL A 80 0.40 -7.36 10.62
CA VAL A 80 1.60 -8.19 10.68
C VAL A 80 1.79 -8.86 9.33
N ASN A 81 2.67 -8.28 8.51
CA ASN A 81 3.08 -8.91 7.26
C ASN A 81 4.15 -9.96 7.55
N SER A 82 4.00 -11.15 7.01
CA SER A 82 4.94 -12.25 7.21
C SER A 82 5.18 -13.01 5.90
N GLY A 83 6.33 -13.66 5.79
CA GLY A 83 6.67 -14.47 4.62
C GLY A 83 7.94 -15.29 4.86
N LEU A 84 8.18 -16.24 3.99
CA LEU A 84 9.32 -17.13 4.02
C LEU A 84 10.40 -16.63 3.05
N LYS A 85 11.66 -16.62 3.47
CA LYS A 85 12.77 -16.12 2.64
C LYS A 85 13.14 -17.12 1.55
N LYS A 86 13.07 -16.68 0.29
CA LYS A 86 13.50 -17.37 -0.94
C LYS A 86 12.67 -18.60 -1.32
N THR A 87 12.38 -19.48 -0.38
CA THR A 87 11.67 -20.76 -0.63
C THR A 87 10.59 -21.00 0.42
N LEU A 88 9.62 -21.87 0.12
CA LEU A 88 8.53 -22.21 1.03
C LEU A 88 8.98 -22.94 2.32
N ASP A 89 10.22 -23.42 2.35
CA ASP A 89 10.88 -23.98 3.54
C ASP A 89 11.91 -23.01 4.13
N GLY A 90 11.94 -21.77 3.63
CA GLY A 90 12.84 -20.73 4.07
C GLY A 90 12.53 -20.18 5.48
N LYS A 91 13.44 -19.36 5.98
CA LYS A 91 13.26 -18.72 7.29
C LYS A 91 12.06 -17.76 7.27
N LEU A 92 11.15 -17.93 8.23
CA LEU A 92 10.05 -16.99 8.47
C LEU A 92 10.60 -15.62 8.88
N THR A 93 10.04 -14.57 8.31
CA THR A 93 10.29 -13.18 8.70
C THR A 93 8.95 -12.45 8.81
N SER A 94 8.89 -11.40 9.61
CA SER A 94 7.69 -10.58 9.75
C SER A 94 8.04 -9.12 10.02
N VAL A 95 7.10 -8.24 9.65
CA VAL A 95 7.12 -6.80 9.89
C VAL A 95 5.78 -6.36 10.44
N LYS A 96 5.80 -5.50 11.46
CA LYS A 96 4.59 -4.90 12.03
C LYS A 96 4.37 -3.50 11.47
N ALA A 97 3.10 -3.19 11.21
CA ALA A 97 2.64 -1.88 10.82
C ALA A 97 1.34 -1.55 11.55
N VAL A 98 0.92 -0.30 11.48
CA VAL A 98 -0.37 0.16 12.01
C VAL A 98 -1.12 0.85 10.89
N ALA A 99 -2.36 0.41 10.65
CA ALA A 99 -3.24 1.03 9.66
C ALA A 99 -4.43 1.71 10.34
N TRP A 100 -4.99 2.71 9.66
CA TRP A 100 -6.18 3.42 10.10
C TRP A 100 -6.89 4.04 8.91
N ARG A 101 -8.18 4.31 9.07
CA ARG A 101 -8.98 5.10 8.14
C ARG A 101 -8.90 6.57 8.56
N PRO A 102 -8.35 7.47 7.73
CA PRO A 102 -8.26 8.90 8.08
C PRO A 102 -9.56 9.67 7.87
N ASP A 103 -10.44 9.17 6.99
CA ASP A 103 -11.72 9.81 6.61
C ASP A 103 -12.79 8.73 6.42
N GLU A 104 -13.83 8.78 7.25
CA GLU A 104 -14.96 7.84 7.18
C GLU A 104 -15.81 8.00 5.91
N ALA A 105 -15.75 9.17 5.25
CA ALA A 105 -16.42 9.39 3.96
C ALA A 105 -15.72 8.69 2.79
N GLN A 106 -14.50 8.18 2.99
CA GLN A 106 -13.70 7.47 1.99
C GLN A 106 -13.29 6.08 2.51
N PRO A 107 -14.23 5.14 2.64
CA PRO A 107 -14.04 3.89 3.38
C PRO A 107 -12.91 3.02 2.84
N GLY A 108 -12.67 3.01 1.54
CA GLY A 108 -11.60 2.26 0.89
C GLY A 108 -10.21 2.90 0.99
N ARG A 109 -10.10 4.13 1.54
CA ARG A 109 -8.83 4.87 1.65
C ARG A 109 -8.27 4.79 3.07
N LEU A 110 -7.30 3.93 3.28
CA LEU A 110 -6.59 3.79 4.54
C LEU A 110 -5.16 4.34 4.41
N LYS A 111 -4.55 4.57 5.57
CA LYS A 111 -3.11 4.82 5.72
C LYS A 111 -2.49 3.66 6.47
N VAL A 112 -1.26 3.32 6.12
CA VAL A 112 -0.46 2.34 6.83
C VAL A 112 0.89 2.94 7.22
N LYS A 113 1.32 2.73 8.46
CA LYS A 113 2.58 3.24 9.01
C LYS A 113 3.49 2.09 9.41
N PHE A 114 4.64 2.01 8.75
CA PHE A 114 5.68 1.04 9.03
C PHE A 114 6.76 1.62 9.93
N PHE A 115 7.28 0.81 10.85
CA PHE A 115 8.39 1.17 11.78
C PHE A 115 8.16 2.46 12.58
N GLY A 116 6.92 2.92 12.69
CA GLY A 116 6.62 4.20 13.33
C GLY A 116 7.05 5.46 12.56
N LEU A 117 7.66 5.32 11.37
CA LEU A 117 8.29 6.41 10.62
C LEU A 117 7.65 6.66 9.26
N PHE A 118 7.43 5.61 8.45
CA PHE A 118 6.99 5.74 7.07
C PHE A 118 5.48 5.51 6.96
N THR A 119 4.74 6.51 6.52
CA THR A 119 3.31 6.41 6.23
C THR A 119 3.10 6.35 4.72
N SER A 120 2.28 5.39 4.28
CA SER A 120 1.90 5.19 2.89
C SER A 120 0.38 5.07 2.76
N ASP A 121 -0.13 5.28 1.56
CA ASP A 121 -1.49 4.94 1.22
C ASP A 121 -1.67 3.42 1.18
N TYR A 122 -2.85 2.98 1.60
CA TYR A 122 -3.35 1.63 1.51
C TYR A 122 -4.78 1.72 0.98
N LEU A 123 -4.93 1.62 -0.33
CA LEU A 123 -6.18 1.88 -1.02
C LEU A 123 -6.79 0.56 -1.47
N VAL A 124 -7.96 0.22 -0.93
CA VAL A 124 -8.74 -0.94 -1.36
C VAL A 124 -9.57 -0.52 -2.56
N PHE A 125 -9.25 -1.04 -3.75
CA PHE A 125 -9.90 -0.67 -5.00
C PHE A 125 -10.66 -1.83 -5.66
N GLY A 126 -10.60 -3.01 -5.08
CA GLY A 126 -11.41 -4.16 -5.44
C GLY A 126 -11.64 -5.04 -4.21
N LEU A 127 -12.85 -5.56 -4.07
CA LEU A 127 -13.24 -6.36 -2.90
C LEU A 127 -14.40 -7.29 -3.27
N ASP A 128 -14.39 -8.51 -2.75
CA ASP A 128 -15.59 -9.32 -2.64
C ASP A 128 -16.46 -8.76 -1.51
N GLU A 129 -17.32 -7.80 -1.84
CA GLU A 129 -18.17 -7.10 -0.87
C GLU A 129 -19.15 -8.04 -0.16
N GLN A 130 -19.55 -9.13 -0.83
CA GLN A 130 -20.52 -10.07 -0.27
C GLN A 130 -19.90 -11.00 0.76
N HIS A 131 -18.71 -11.57 0.50
CA HIS A 131 -18.12 -12.62 1.35
C HIS A 131 -16.74 -12.27 1.90
N TYR A 132 -16.12 -11.18 1.44
CA TYR A 132 -14.77 -10.75 1.84
C TYR A 132 -13.69 -11.83 1.61
N GLN A 133 -13.79 -12.56 0.49
CA GLN A 133 -12.84 -13.63 0.17
C GLN A 133 -11.60 -13.16 -0.57
N TRP A 134 -11.67 -12.05 -1.29
CA TRP A 134 -10.54 -11.46 -1.99
C TRP A 134 -10.58 -9.92 -1.95
N ALA A 135 -9.40 -9.30 -2.10
CA ALA A 135 -9.26 -7.85 -2.18
C ALA A 135 -8.09 -7.46 -3.11
N LEU A 136 -8.21 -6.28 -3.72
CA LEU A 136 -7.16 -5.60 -4.47
C LEU A 136 -6.75 -4.34 -3.71
N VAL A 137 -5.46 -4.21 -3.48
CA VAL A 137 -4.88 -3.10 -2.72
C VAL A 137 -3.76 -2.43 -3.50
N GLY A 138 -3.71 -1.12 -3.43
CA GLY A 138 -2.70 -0.34 -4.10
C GLY A 138 -2.55 1.07 -3.57
N ASN A 139 -2.03 1.97 -4.40
CA ASN A 139 -1.88 3.39 -4.12
C ASN A 139 -2.15 4.24 -5.36
N ASP A 140 -2.35 5.55 -5.18
CA ASP A 140 -2.71 6.46 -6.26
C ASP A 140 -1.64 6.56 -7.38
N SER A 141 -0.35 6.35 -7.07
CA SER A 141 0.72 6.37 -8.07
C SER A 141 0.88 5.06 -8.86
N ARG A 142 0.14 4.01 -8.53
CA ARG A 142 0.24 2.64 -9.10
C ARG A 142 1.60 1.98 -8.91
N ASP A 143 2.41 2.47 -7.97
CA ASP A 143 3.70 1.85 -7.65
C ASP A 143 3.56 0.59 -6.80
N TYR A 144 2.47 0.48 -6.05
CA TYR A 144 2.17 -0.65 -5.16
C TYR A 144 0.92 -1.38 -5.62
N LEU A 145 0.98 -2.72 -5.60
CA LEU A 145 -0.14 -3.59 -5.96
C LEU A 145 -0.05 -4.90 -5.20
N TRP A 146 -1.16 -5.29 -4.56
CA TRP A 146 -1.35 -6.60 -3.93
C TRP A 146 -2.71 -7.19 -4.33
N PHE A 147 -2.70 -8.47 -4.67
CA PHE A 147 -3.89 -9.32 -4.79
C PHE A 147 -3.95 -10.18 -3.55
N LEU A 148 -4.98 -10.00 -2.76
CA LEU A 148 -5.17 -10.67 -1.47
C LEU A 148 -6.31 -11.68 -1.55
N SER A 149 -6.17 -12.80 -0.84
CA SER A 149 -7.22 -13.83 -0.71
C SER A 149 -7.24 -14.42 0.69
N ARG A 150 -8.42 -14.87 1.12
CA ARG A 150 -8.58 -15.64 2.38
C ARG A 150 -8.00 -17.04 2.28
N THR A 151 -7.80 -17.55 1.09
CA THR A 151 -7.20 -18.85 0.81
C THR A 151 -5.84 -18.69 0.12
N PRO A 152 -4.89 -19.62 0.32
CA PRO A 152 -3.57 -19.53 -0.30
C PRO A 152 -3.59 -19.70 -1.81
N PHE A 153 -4.68 -20.23 -2.37
CA PHE A 153 -4.88 -20.41 -3.81
C PHE A 153 -6.23 -19.86 -4.22
N VAL A 154 -6.29 -19.35 -5.43
CA VAL A 154 -7.51 -18.88 -6.09
C VAL A 154 -7.68 -19.58 -7.42
N SER A 155 -8.91 -19.62 -7.94
CA SER A 155 -9.16 -20.18 -9.28
C SER A 155 -8.58 -19.26 -10.36
N ASP A 156 -8.33 -19.83 -11.55
CA ASP A 156 -7.84 -19.07 -12.71
C ASP A 156 -8.85 -18.00 -13.13
N GLU A 157 -10.16 -18.24 -12.98
CA GLU A 157 -11.22 -17.29 -13.26
C GLU A 157 -11.14 -16.09 -12.31
N LEU A 158 -10.97 -16.34 -10.99
CA LEU A 158 -10.83 -15.27 -10.02
C LEU A 158 -9.55 -14.47 -10.25
N LEU A 159 -8.42 -15.14 -10.50
CA LEU A 159 -7.17 -14.46 -10.83
C LEU A 159 -7.29 -13.61 -12.09
N SER A 160 -8.00 -14.09 -13.11
CA SER A 160 -8.28 -13.33 -14.34
C SER A 160 -9.13 -12.09 -14.06
N THR A 161 -10.17 -12.23 -13.23
CA THR A 161 -11.03 -11.11 -12.80
C THR A 161 -10.22 -10.06 -12.03
N MET A 162 -9.40 -10.47 -11.07
CA MET A 162 -8.53 -9.56 -10.32
C MET A 162 -7.56 -8.80 -11.23
N LYS A 163 -6.97 -9.50 -12.21
CA LYS A 163 -6.08 -8.89 -13.21
C LYS A 163 -6.81 -7.88 -14.09
N GLN A 164 -8.04 -8.18 -14.50
CA GLN A 164 -8.86 -7.27 -15.29
C GLN A 164 -9.16 -5.99 -14.52
N LEU A 165 -9.66 -6.10 -13.28
CA LEU A 165 -9.95 -4.97 -12.41
C LEU A 165 -8.72 -4.08 -12.18
N ALA A 166 -7.55 -4.69 -11.99
CA ALA A 166 -6.31 -3.94 -11.82
C ALA A 166 -5.93 -3.15 -13.10
N ARG A 167 -6.08 -3.76 -14.29
CA ARG A 167 -5.85 -3.04 -15.57
C ARG A 167 -6.83 -1.88 -15.77
N GLU A 168 -8.09 -2.05 -15.42
CA GLU A 168 -9.12 -1.00 -15.50
C GLU A 168 -8.77 0.21 -14.62
N GLN A 169 -8.01 -0.02 -13.53
CA GLN A 169 -7.48 1.03 -12.66
C GLN A 169 -6.09 1.55 -13.09
N GLY A 170 -5.60 1.15 -14.28
CA GLY A 170 -4.36 1.66 -14.86
C GLY A 170 -3.09 0.96 -14.41
N TYR A 171 -3.16 -0.23 -13.80
CA TYR A 171 -1.98 -1.01 -13.46
C TYR A 171 -1.43 -1.76 -14.68
N ASP A 172 -0.10 -1.67 -14.90
CA ASP A 172 0.63 -2.50 -15.84
C ASP A 172 1.02 -3.84 -15.18
N LEU A 173 0.52 -4.94 -15.69
CA LEU A 173 0.72 -6.25 -15.08
C LEU A 173 1.91 -7.06 -15.65
N GLU A 174 2.75 -6.46 -16.48
CA GLU A 174 3.93 -7.14 -17.04
C GLU A 174 4.88 -7.63 -15.93
N ASN A 175 5.01 -6.84 -14.86
CA ASN A 175 5.87 -7.13 -13.71
C ASN A 175 5.10 -7.70 -12.49
N LEU A 176 3.87 -8.17 -12.68
CA LEU A 176 3.10 -8.80 -11.61
C LEU A 176 3.72 -10.13 -11.22
N PHE A 177 4.21 -10.22 -9.99
CA PHE A 177 4.78 -11.42 -9.42
C PHE A 177 3.70 -12.27 -8.74
N LEU A 178 3.49 -13.50 -9.22
CA LEU A 178 2.65 -14.49 -8.54
C LEU A 178 3.42 -15.03 -7.33
N VAL A 179 2.85 -14.88 -6.15
CA VAL A 179 3.49 -15.28 -4.90
C VAL A 179 3.29 -16.78 -4.68
N PRO A 180 4.36 -17.60 -4.68
CA PRO A 180 4.24 -19.00 -4.33
C PRO A 180 3.66 -19.16 -2.93
N GLN A 181 2.64 -19.99 -2.78
CA GLN A 181 2.02 -20.32 -1.51
C GLN A 181 2.20 -21.81 -1.19
N LYS A 182 2.14 -22.18 0.10
CA LYS A 182 2.25 -23.56 0.57
C LYS A 182 0.85 -24.14 0.73
N GLU A 183 0.63 -25.34 0.21
CA GLU A 183 -0.53 -26.14 0.58
C GLU A 183 -0.46 -26.45 2.08
N ARG A 184 -1.61 -26.45 2.73
CA ARG A 184 -1.72 -26.81 4.15
C ARG A 184 -1.63 -28.31 4.35
#